data_d2e706bb483c06130d86c1d0715cae3a
#
_entry.id   d2e706bb483c06130d86c1d0715cae3a
#
_cell.length_a   1.000
_cell.length_b   1.000
_cell.length_c   1.000
_cell.angle_alpha   90.00
_cell.angle_beta   90.00
_cell.angle_gamma   90.00
#
_symmetry.space_group_name_H-M   'P 1'
#
loop_
_entity.id
_entity.type
_entity.pdbx_description
1 polymer ?
#
loop_
_entity_poly.entity_id
_entity_poly.type
_entity_poly.pdbx_seq_one_letter_code
_entity_poly.pdbx_strand_id
1 'polypeptide(L)'
;MGPLSGIKIVEFAGLGPGPFCGMILADMGADVVVVDRIENYGKAKTNDLASRGKKSIAVDLKNPESKDLIHSLVKNADALLEGLRPGKMEKLGYGPDDLLSINPKLIYGRMTGWGQTGSFSSEAGHDINYIALTGALGAMGSKDTPPFPPLNLVGDLSLIHI
;
A
#
# COMPACT_ATOMS: atom_id res chain seq x y z
N MET A 1 0.80 24.66 0.68
CA MET A 1 1.22 23.75 -0.41
C MET A 1 2.39 22.95 0.09
N GLY A 2 2.38 21.64 -0.11
CA GLY A 2 3.47 20.76 0.28
C GLY A 2 4.43 20.47 -0.88
N PRO A 3 5.55 19.79 -0.62
CA PRO A 3 6.56 19.47 -1.64
C PRO A 3 6.03 18.57 -2.77
N LEU A 4 4.93 17.82 -2.54
CA LEU A 4 4.30 16.93 -3.53
C LEU A 4 3.02 17.56 -4.14
N SER A 5 2.82 18.87 -4.02
CA SER A 5 1.66 19.53 -4.64
C SER A 5 1.63 19.30 -6.16
N GLY A 6 0.51 18.80 -6.66
CA GLY A 6 0.30 18.46 -8.07
C GLY A 6 0.59 17.00 -8.42
N ILE A 7 1.23 16.23 -7.54
CA ILE A 7 1.42 14.78 -7.69
C ILE A 7 0.12 14.05 -7.38
N LYS A 8 -0.28 13.15 -8.28
CA LYS A 8 -1.51 12.35 -8.19
C LYS A 8 -1.18 10.88 -7.94
N ILE A 9 -1.80 10.33 -6.91
CA ILE A 9 -1.54 8.96 -6.47
C ILE A 9 -2.85 8.19 -6.39
N VAL A 10 -2.84 6.98 -6.95
CA VAL A 10 -3.91 6.01 -6.79
C VAL A 10 -3.46 4.97 -5.77
N GLU A 11 -4.22 4.80 -4.69
CA GLU A 11 -3.94 3.82 -3.66
C GLU A 11 -5.05 2.75 -3.68
N PHE A 12 -4.69 1.49 -3.82
CA PHE A 12 -5.65 0.40 -3.58
C PHE A 12 -5.73 0.13 -2.08
N ALA A 13 -6.95 0.18 -1.54
CA ALA A 13 -7.19 0.02 -0.12
C ALA A 13 -6.58 -1.29 0.42
N GLY A 14 -5.87 -1.18 1.51
CA GLY A 14 -5.15 -2.27 2.14
C GLY A 14 -5.02 -2.07 3.65
N LEU A 15 -4.01 -2.71 4.25
CA LEU A 15 -3.71 -2.63 5.67
C LEU A 15 -2.25 -2.22 5.88
N GLY A 16 -2.00 -1.56 7.01
CA GLY A 16 -0.66 -1.26 7.50
C GLY A 16 0.15 -0.30 6.62
N PRO A 17 1.31 -0.72 6.10
CA PRO A 17 2.29 0.18 5.51
C PRO A 17 1.83 0.88 4.23
N GLY A 18 0.99 0.25 3.39
CA GLY A 18 0.46 0.88 2.18
C GLY A 18 -0.37 2.14 2.51
N PRO A 19 -1.46 2.01 3.30
CA PRO A 19 -2.23 3.17 3.77
C PRO A 19 -1.40 4.20 4.54
N PHE A 20 -0.42 3.78 5.31
CA PHE A 20 0.49 4.68 6.01
C PHE A 20 1.36 5.49 5.05
N CYS A 21 1.92 4.85 4.03
CA CYS A 21 2.66 5.52 2.95
C CYS A 21 1.79 6.56 2.25
N GLY A 22 0.59 6.18 1.81
CA GLY A 22 -0.33 7.10 1.16
C GLY A 22 -0.73 8.29 2.05
N MET A 23 -0.85 8.08 3.37
CA MET A 23 -1.09 9.16 4.33
C MET A 23 0.07 10.15 4.38
N ILE A 24 1.31 9.68 4.45
CA ILE A 24 2.49 10.56 4.45
C ILE A 24 2.56 11.35 3.15
N LEU A 25 2.31 10.71 2.01
CA LEU A 25 2.32 11.39 0.72
C LEU A 25 1.22 12.46 0.64
N ALA A 26 0.03 12.19 1.19
CA ALA A 26 -1.05 13.18 1.31
C ALA A 26 -0.66 14.35 2.23
N ASP A 27 -0.04 14.07 3.39
CA ASP A 27 0.48 15.11 4.30
C ASP A 27 1.53 16.00 3.61
N MET A 28 2.30 15.44 2.68
CA MET A 28 3.26 16.18 1.85
C MET A 28 2.61 16.94 0.69
N GLY A 29 1.30 16.85 0.52
CA GLY A 29 0.52 17.63 -0.44
C GLY A 29 0.15 16.92 -1.74
N ALA A 30 0.39 15.61 -1.86
CA ALA A 30 -0.08 14.82 -2.99
C ALA A 30 -1.61 14.67 -2.98
N ASP A 31 -2.21 14.58 -4.16
CA ASP A 31 -3.63 14.25 -4.33
C ASP A 31 -3.80 12.73 -4.38
N VAL A 32 -4.16 12.14 -3.24
CA VAL A 32 -4.29 10.69 -3.08
C VAL A 32 -5.74 10.27 -3.19
N VAL A 33 -6.03 9.36 -4.11
CA VAL A 33 -7.35 8.73 -4.27
C VAL A 33 -7.27 7.25 -3.91
N VAL A 34 -8.00 6.87 -2.87
CA VAL A 34 -8.09 5.47 -2.42
C VAL A 34 -9.20 4.77 -3.19
N VAL A 35 -8.86 3.69 -3.86
CA VAL A 35 -9.80 2.74 -4.47
C VAL A 35 -10.14 1.68 -3.45
N ASP A 36 -11.31 1.75 -2.87
CA ASP A 36 -11.79 0.80 -1.86
C ASP A 36 -12.87 -0.13 -2.45
N ARG A 37 -13.15 -1.19 -1.73
CA ARG A 37 -14.18 -2.17 -2.09
C ARG A 37 -15.57 -1.58 -1.90
N ILE A 38 -16.49 -1.95 -2.79
CA ILE A 38 -17.87 -1.48 -2.72
C ILE A 38 -18.55 -1.83 -1.38
N GLU A 39 -18.17 -2.94 -0.77
CA GLU A 39 -18.71 -3.36 0.54
C GLU A 39 -18.35 -2.41 1.67
N ASN A 40 -17.33 -1.57 1.49
CA ASN A 40 -16.90 -0.57 2.47
C ASN A 40 -17.59 0.79 2.30
N TYR A 41 -18.43 0.95 1.27
CA TYR A 41 -19.14 2.19 1.05
C TYR A 41 -19.98 2.59 2.28
N GLY A 42 -19.84 3.82 2.71
CA GLY A 42 -20.52 4.36 3.91
C GLY A 42 -20.01 3.82 5.26
N LYS A 43 -18.96 2.97 5.28
CA LYS A 43 -18.40 2.39 6.51
C LYS A 43 -17.11 3.08 6.96
N ALA A 44 -16.92 4.34 6.60
CA ALA A 44 -15.74 5.10 7.01
C ALA A 44 -15.60 5.07 8.55
N LYS A 45 -14.42 4.64 9.01
CA LYS A 45 -14.10 4.65 10.44
C LYS A 45 -13.62 6.06 10.81
N THR A 46 -14.33 6.72 11.70
CA THR A 46 -14.00 8.08 12.16
C THR A 46 -12.62 8.20 12.82
N ASN A 47 -12.04 7.10 13.24
CA ASN A 47 -10.74 7.02 13.91
C ASN A 47 -9.62 6.44 13.02
N ASP A 48 -9.85 6.32 11.71
CA ASP A 48 -8.80 5.85 10.79
C ASP A 48 -7.87 7.00 10.40
N LEU A 49 -6.79 7.13 11.16
CA LEU A 49 -5.78 8.16 10.93
C LEU A 49 -5.10 8.02 9.56
N ALA A 50 -5.01 6.81 9.03
CA ALA A 50 -4.38 6.56 7.74
C ALA A 50 -5.20 7.09 6.55
N SER A 51 -6.47 7.43 6.76
CA SER A 51 -7.33 8.02 5.72
C SER A 51 -7.25 9.55 5.62
N ARG A 52 -6.54 10.21 6.53
CA ARG A 52 -6.46 11.68 6.53
C ARG A 52 -5.84 12.22 5.24
N GLY A 53 -6.39 13.32 4.76
CA GLY A 53 -5.89 14.01 3.56
C GLY A 53 -6.17 13.30 2.24
N LYS A 54 -6.82 12.14 2.26
CA LYS A 54 -7.13 11.34 1.07
C LYS A 54 -8.60 11.49 0.65
N LYS A 55 -8.84 11.32 -0.63
CA LYS A 55 -10.17 11.07 -1.21
C LYS A 55 -10.37 9.56 -1.35
N SER A 56 -11.61 9.09 -1.42
CA SER A 56 -11.89 7.66 -1.64
C SER A 56 -13.03 7.46 -2.62
N ILE A 57 -12.95 6.37 -3.36
CA ILE A 57 -14.02 5.83 -4.19
C ILE A 57 -14.26 4.37 -3.81
N ALA A 58 -15.51 3.95 -3.79
CA ALA A 58 -15.87 2.55 -3.55
C ALA A 58 -16.25 1.90 -4.88
N VAL A 59 -15.55 0.81 -5.24
CA VAL A 59 -15.63 0.18 -6.55
C VAL A 59 -15.68 -1.35 -6.41
N ASP A 60 -16.53 -2.01 -7.21
CA ASP A 60 -16.43 -3.45 -7.39
C ASP A 60 -15.35 -3.75 -8.44
N LEU A 61 -14.17 -4.12 -7.98
CA LEU A 61 -13.02 -4.43 -8.85
C LEU A 61 -13.22 -5.65 -9.75
N LYS A 62 -14.26 -6.45 -9.50
CA LYS A 62 -14.61 -7.60 -10.34
C LYS A 62 -15.60 -7.23 -11.46
N ASN A 63 -16.28 -6.10 -11.35
CA ASN A 63 -17.17 -5.61 -12.37
C ASN A 63 -16.34 -5.06 -13.54
N PRO A 64 -16.53 -5.57 -14.79
CA PRO A 64 -15.82 -5.06 -15.98
C PRO A 64 -16.00 -3.55 -16.21
N GLU A 65 -17.15 -2.98 -15.87
CA GLU A 65 -17.42 -1.54 -16.01
C GLU A 65 -16.52 -0.69 -15.11
N SER A 66 -15.99 -1.25 -14.03
CA SER A 66 -15.05 -0.57 -13.15
C SER A 66 -13.68 -0.35 -13.79
N LYS A 67 -13.35 -1.11 -14.84
CA LYS A 67 -12.05 -0.98 -15.53
C LYS A 67 -11.85 0.40 -16.12
N ASP A 68 -12.84 0.94 -16.79
CA ASP A 68 -12.73 2.25 -17.43
C ASP A 68 -12.48 3.35 -16.42
N LEU A 69 -13.11 3.27 -15.25
CA LEU A 69 -12.88 4.20 -14.15
C LEU A 69 -11.44 4.11 -13.63
N ILE A 70 -10.97 2.91 -13.33
CA ILE A 70 -9.61 2.68 -12.83
C ILE A 70 -8.57 3.10 -13.87
N HIS A 71 -8.76 2.74 -15.14
CA HIS A 71 -7.89 3.14 -16.24
C HIS A 71 -7.83 4.66 -16.39
N SER A 72 -8.97 5.35 -16.25
CA SER A 72 -9.02 6.82 -16.29
C SER A 72 -8.24 7.46 -15.14
N LEU A 73 -8.31 6.92 -13.93
CA LEU A 73 -7.53 7.38 -12.79
C LEU A 73 -6.03 7.18 -13.05
N VAL A 74 -5.64 5.96 -13.45
CA VAL A 74 -4.24 5.57 -13.67
C VAL A 74 -3.61 6.35 -14.80
N LYS A 75 -4.34 6.62 -15.88
CA LYS A 75 -3.86 7.41 -17.03
C LYS A 75 -3.34 8.79 -16.64
N ASN A 76 -3.89 9.36 -15.57
CA ASN A 76 -3.55 10.69 -15.08
C ASN A 76 -2.78 10.68 -13.75
N ALA A 77 -2.39 9.51 -13.27
CA ALA A 77 -1.64 9.35 -12.02
C ALA A 77 -0.13 9.36 -12.26
N ASP A 78 0.61 9.84 -11.28
CA ASP A 78 2.07 9.77 -11.24
C ASP A 78 2.53 8.47 -10.57
N ALA A 79 1.76 8.00 -9.56
CA ALA A 79 2.07 6.75 -8.87
C ALA A 79 0.81 5.96 -8.53
N LEU A 80 1.00 4.66 -8.37
CA LEU A 80 0.02 3.73 -7.82
C LEU A 80 0.65 2.97 -6.65
N LEU A 81 -0.11 2.80 -5.58
CA LEU A 81 0.27 2.00 -4.41
C LEU A 81 -0.73 0.86 -4.22
N GLU A 82 -0.21 -0.35 -4.03
CA GLU A 82 -1.03 -1.51 -3.68
C GLU A 82 -0.31 -2.39 -2.65
N GLY A 83 -1.07 -3.07 -1.81
CA GLY A 83 -0.58 -3.98 -0.78
C GLY A 83 -1.31 -5.33 -0.82
N LEU A 84 -1.77 -5.76 -1.99
CA LEU A 84 -2.41 -7.05 -2.16
C LEU A 84 -1.36 -8.17 -2.28
N ARG A 85 -1.76 -9.40 -2.02
CA ARG A 85 -0.86 -10.54 -2.19
C ARG A 85 -0.42 -10.69 -3.64
N PRO A 86 0.82 -11.15 -3.89
CA PRO A 86 1.35 -11.35 -5.24
C PRO A 86 0.37 -12.06 -6.18
N GLY A 87 0.27 -11.58 -7.41
CA GLY A 87 -0.64 -12.09 -8.43
C GLY A 87 -2.11 -11.68 -8.29
N LYS A 88 -2.49 -10.95 -7.25
CA LYS A 88 -3.89 -10.50 -7.07
C LYS A 88 -4.26 -9.38 -8.04
N MET A 89 -3.39 -8.39 -8.19
CA MET A 89 -3.61 -7.28 -9.11
C MET A 89 -3.64 -7.77 -10.57
N GLU A 90 -2.77 -8.69 -10.92
CA GLU A 90 -2.73 -9.34 -12.22
C GLU A 90 -4.05 -10.09 -12.51
N LYS A 91 -4.55 -10.87 -11.55
CA LYS A 91 -5.85 -11.57 -11.69
C LYS A 91 -7.04 -10.63 -11.85
N LEU A 92 -6.95 -9.42 -11.35
CA LEU A 92 -7.98 -8.39 -11.50
C LEU A 92 -7.82 -7.60 -12.81
N GLY A 93 -6.71 -7.79 -13.55
CA GLY A 93 -6.38 -7.04 -14.75
C GLY A 93 -5.88 -5.62 -14.47
N TYR A 94 -5.25 -5.44 -13.30
CA TYR A 94 -4.63 -4.19 -12.85
C TYR A 94 -3.16 -4.40 -12.47
N GLY A 95 -2.53 -5.47 -12.98
CA GLY A 95 -1.10 -5.72 -12.78
C GLY A 95 -0.20 -4.67 -13.41
N PRO A 96 1.11 -4.68 -13.09
CA PRO A 96 2.06 -3.72 -13.66
C PRO A 96 2.02 -3.66 -15.18
N ASP A 97 2.01 -4.82 -15.86
CA ASP A 97 2.01 -4.86 -17.33
C ASP A 97 0.75 -4.23 -17.91
N ASP A 98 -0.43 -4.50 -17.30
CA ASP A 98 -1.70 -3.91 -17.72
C ASP A 98 -1.66 -2.38 -17.58
N LEU A 99 -1.29 -1.87 -16.41
CA LEU A 99 -1.39 -0.44 -16.11
C LEU A 99 -0.25 0.39 -16.70
N LEU A 100 0.95 -0.16 -16.83
CA LEU A 100 2.07 0.49 -17.52
C LEU A 100 1.84 0.58 -19.03
N SER A 101 1.05 -0.32 -19.62
CA SER A 101 0.62 -0.19 -21.01
C SER A 101 -0.27 1.05 -21.23
N ILE A 102 -1.04 1.46 -20.19
CA ILE A 102 -1.93 2.63 -20.23
C ILE A 102 -1.15 3.91 -19.90
N ASN A 103 -0.28 3.84 -18.90
CA ASN A 103 0.57 4.95 -18.46
C ASN A 103 2.02 4.49 -18.25
N PRO A 104 2.87 4.58 -19.28
CA PRO A 104 4.26 4.16 -19.21
C PRO A 104 5.13 4.94 -18.22
N LYS A 105 4.63 6.06 -17.68
CA LYS A 105 5.33 6.89 -16.69
C LYS A 105 4.90 6.56 -15.26
N LEU A 106 3.93 5.69 -15.08
CA LEU A 106 3.40 5.34 -13.77
C LEU A 106 4.47 4.70 -12.89
N ILE A 107 4.66 5.21 -11.70
CA ILE A 107 5.44 4.53 -10.66
C ILE A 107 4.51 3.53 -9.98
N TYR A 108 4.75 2.25 -10.19
CA TYR A 108 3.93 1.17 -9.64
C TYR A 108 4.57 0.63 -8.36
N GLY A 109 4.06 1.07 -7.19
CA GLY A 109 4.52 0.64 -5.87
C GLY A 109 3.77 -0.59 -5.36
N ARG A 110 4.52 -1.65 -5.04
CA ARG A 110 3.98 -2.91 -4.51
C ARG A 110 4.48 -3.15 -3.09
N MET A 111 3.57 -3.11 -2.14
CA MET A 111 3.88 -3.37 -0.74
C MET A 111 3.62 -4.85 -0.41
N THR A 112 4.66 -5.59 -0.11
CA THR A 112 4.58 -7.00 0.28
C THR A 112 5.50 -7.31 1.43
N GLY A 113 5.16 -8.32 2.23
CA GLY A 113 6.02 -8.74 3.33
C GLY A 113 7.25 -9.54 2.88
N TRP A 114 7.12 -10.32 1.79
CA TRP A 114 8.13 -11.30 1.38
C TRP A 114 8.56 -11.16 -0.08
N GLY A 115 8.25 -10.04 -0.72
CA GLY A 115 8.51 -9.84 -2.14
C GLY A 115 7.47 -10.52 -3.04
N GLN A 116 7.69 -10.42 -4.35
CA GLN A 116 6.78 -10.96 -5.37
C GLN A 116 7.07 -12.43 -5.69
N THR A 117 8.25 -12.92 -5.36
CA THR A 117 8.75 -14.27 -5.68
C THR A 117 9.41 -14.91 -4.46
N GLY A 118 9.64 -16.21 -4.50
CA GLY A 118 10.25 -16.95 -3.41
C GLY A 118 9.25 -17.74 -2.57
N SER A 119 9.77 -18.60 -1.69
CA SER A 119 8.97 -19.56 -0.93
C SER A 119 7.95 -18.91 0.02
N PHE A 120 8.22 -17.73 0.52
CA PHE A 120 7.35 -17.00 1.44
C PHE A 120 6.43 -15.98 0.76
N SER A 121 6.54 -15.75 -0.56
CA SER A 121 5.82 -14.68 -1.25
C SER A 121 4.29 -14.74 -1.09
N SER A 122 3.72 -15.93 -0.92
CA SER A 122 2.30 -16.14 -0.68
C SER A 122 1.90 -16.10 0.81
N GLU A 123 2.88 -16.10 1.71
CA GLU A 123 2.64 -16.18 3.14
C GLU A 123 2.27 -14.83 3.76
N ALA A 124 1.52 -14.89 4.87
CA ALA A 124 1.30 -13.71 5.68
C ALA A 124 2.55 -13.38 6.50
N GLY A 125 2.79 -12.10 6.72
CA GLY A 125 3.85 -11.64 7.62
C GLY A 125 3.48 -10.30 8.22
N HIS A 126 4.06 -10.05 9.39
CA HIS A 126 3.93 -8.81 10.14
C HIS A 126 5.30 -8.40 10.68
N ASP A 127 5.41 -7.22 11.21
CA ASP A 127 6.65 -6.62 11.74
C ASP A 127 7.58 -7.62 12.40
N ILE A 128 7.09 -8.33 13.42
CA ILE A 128 7.89 -9.27 14.20
C ILE A 128 8.48 -10.40 13.36
N ASN A 129 7.78 -10.85 12.31
CA ASN A 129 8.28 -11.90 11.43
C ASN A 129 9.48 -11.41 10.62
N TYR A 130 9.39 -10.18 10.10
CA TYR A 130 10.45 -9.58 9.28
C TYR A 130 11.69 -9.29 10.12
N ILE A 131 11.52 -8.64 11.27
CA ILE A 131 12.65 -8.29 12.13
C ILE A 131 13.29 -9.50 12.82
N ALA A 132 12.53 -10.59 13.03
CA ALA A 132 13.07 -11.85 13.54
C ALA A 132 13.99 -12.50 12.50
N LEU A 133 13.53 -12.65 11.26
CA LEU A 133 14.30 -13.29 10.18
C LEU A 133 15.57 -12.51 9.78
N THR A 134 15.51 -11.19 9.83
CA THR A 134 16.68 -10.34 9.54
C THR A 134 17.67 -10.28 10.71
N GLY A 135 17.32 -10.80 11.88
CA GLY A 135 18.13 -10.71 13.09
C GLY A 135 18.00 -9.39 13.84
N ALA A 136 17.28 -8.40 13.29
CA ALA A 136 17.09 -7.09 13.91
C ALA A 136 16.45 -7.22 15.30
N LEU A 137 15.48 -8.11 15.47
CA LEU A 137 14.82 -8.37 16.76
C LEU A 137 15.83 -8.80 17.83
N GLY A 138 16.82 -9.63 17.47
CA GLY A 138 17.86 -10.08 18.40
C GLY A 138 18.75 -8.97 18.94
N ALA A 139 18.84 -7.85 18.23
CA ALA A 139 19.58 -6.66 18.66
C ALA A 139 18.77 -5.72 19.57
N MET A 140 17.47 -5.98 19.75
CA MET A 140 16.55 -5.14 20.52
C MET A 140 16.37 -5.73 21.93
N GLY A 141 16.68 -4.94 22.94
CA GLY A 141 16.59 -5.38 24.34
C GLY A 141 17.93 -5.30 25.06
N SER A 142 18.02 -5.97 26.21
CA SER A 142 19.24 -6.11 26.99
C SER A 142 19.76 -7.54 26.96
N LYS A 143 21.02 -7.73 27.37
CA LYS A 143 21.67 -9.04 27.40
C LYS A 143 20.91 -10.08 28.24
N ASP A 144 20.21 -9.63 29.29
CA ASP A 144 19.60 -10.49 30.29
C ASP A 144 18.07 -10.58 30.16
N THR A 145 17.49 -10.03 29.07
CA THR A 145 16.05 -10.07 28.82
C THR A 145 15.76 -10.61 27.40
N PRO A 146 14.64 -11.32 27.19
CA PRO A 146 14.21 -11.63 25.86
C PRO A 146 14.07 -10.38 25.00
N PRO A 147 14.40 -10.45 23.70
CA PRO A 147 14.16 -9.33 22.78
C PRO A 147 12.67 -8.97 22.73
N PHE A 148 12.38 -7.69 22.56
CA PHE A 148 10.99 -7.23 22.42
C PHE A 148 10.83 -6.39 21.17
N PRO A 149 9.70 -6.54 20.43
CA PRO A 149 9.47 -5.75 19.21
C PRO A 149 9.15 -4.28 19.57
N PRO A 150 9.67 -3.31 18.80
CA PRO A 150 9.36 -1.88 18.98
C PRO A 150 8.01 -1.53 18.34
N LEU A 151 6.93 -2.10 18.83
CA LEU A 151 5.60 -2.07 18.18
C LEU A 151 5.70 -2.64 16.75
N ASN A 152 5.07 -2.02 15.76
CA ASN A 152 5.19 -2.38 14.34
C ASN A 152 5.98 -1.34 13.53
N LEU A 153 6.96 -0.69 14.15
CA LEU A 153 7.62 0.48 13.56
C LEU A 153 8.76 0.12 12.61
N VAL A 154 9.45 -0.99 12.85
CA VAL A 154 10.68 -1.33 12.12
C VAL A 154 10.40 -2.19 10.89
N GLY A 155 9.67 -3.29 11.04
CA GLY A 155 9.40 -4.21 9.93
C GLY A 155 8.23 -3.78 9.05
N ASP A 156 7.17 -3.19 9.63
CA ASP A 156 5.99 -2.77 8.86
C ASP A 156 6.12 -1.32 8.37
N LEU A 157 6.18 -0.36 9.30
CA LEU A 157 6.02 1.04 8.92
C LEU A 157 7.29 1.68 8.34
N SER A 158 8.47 1.14 8.59
CA SER A 158 9.69 1.66 7.96
C SER A 158 9.87 1.25 6.49
N LEU A 159 9.11 0.27 6.01
CA LEU A 159 9.16 -0.18 4.61
C LEU A 159 8.80 0.91 3.59
N ILE A 160 8.19 2.00 4.02
CA ILE A 160 7.92 3.17 3.16
C ILE A 160 9.18 3.91 2.70
N HIS A 161 10.33 3.61 3.29
CA HIS A 161 11.61 4.25 2.98
C HIS A 161 12.51 3.43 2.03
N ILE A 162 12.00 2.33 1.48
CA ILE A 162 12.75 1.45 0.57
C ILE A 162 12.42 1.78 -0.87
#